data_89bafca2bda8e225c9ded9593e962470
#
_entry.id   89bafca2bda8e225c9ded9593e962470
#
_cell.length_a   1.000
_cell.length_b   1.000
_cell.length_c   1.000
_cell.angle_alpha   90.00
_cell.angle_beta   90.00
_cell.angle_gamma   90.00
#
_symmetry.space_group_name_H-M   'P 1'
#
loop_
_entity.id
_entity.type
_entity.pdbx_description
1 polymer ?
#
loop_
_entity_poly.entity_id
_entity_poly.type
_entity_poly.pdbx_seq_one_letter_code
_entity_poly.pdbx_strand_id
1 'polypeptide(L)'
;MSLTRRTLLAAGAAAAATAAMPRVFAQQSGKRGPGKFYERGPVRIYYEEAGSGFPLLLLPGGGLNSTISFFTGNSPFDAIEEFKEEYRCITADLRNAPNGQSTGPVEVDRPWESYADDQLGLMDHLGMTSSR
;
A
#
# COMPACT_ATOMS: atom_id res chain seq x y z
N MET A 1 41.89 -4.08 32.16
CA MET A 1 40.93 -4.72 32.32
C MET A 1 39.74 -4.16 31.79
N SER A 2 39.43 -3.19 32.16
CA SER A 2 38.24 -2.70 31.77
C SER A 2 38.27 -2.24 30.36
N LEU A 3 39.37 -1.93 29.86
CA LEU A 3 39.35 -1.45 28.57
C LEU A 3 38.81 -2.37 27.60
N THR A 4 38.99 -3.56 27.72
CA THR A 4 38.50 -4.45 26.76
C THR A 4 37.08 -4.34 26.71
N ARG A 5 36.42 -4.31 27.74
CA ARG A 5 35.06 -4.26 27.65
C ARG A 5 34.63 -3.02 27.13
N ARG A 6 35.32 -2.07 27.34
CA ARG A 6 34.96 -0.88 26.91
C ARG A 6 34.97 -0.89 25.47
N THR A 7 35.89 -1.47 24.92
CA THR A 7 36.02 -1.46 23.55
C THR A 7 34.87 -2.23 22.99
N LEU A 8 34.51 -3.24 23.58
CA LEU A 8 33.44 -4.01 23.12
C LEU A 8 32.22 -3.22 23.07
N LEU A 9 32.00 -2.48 24.02
CA LEU A 9 30.85 -1.70 24.03
C LEU A 9 30.79 -0.80 22.85
N ALA A 10 31.81 -0.21 22.59
CA ALA A 10 31.85 0.70 21.52
C ALA A 10 31.42 0.00 20.27
N ALA A 11 31.91 -1.08 20.06
CA ALA A 11 31.59 -1.80 18.88
C ALA A 11 30.13 -2.08 18.86
N GLY A 12 29.67 -2.50 19.91
CA GLY A 12 28.29 -2.84 19.93
C GLY A 12 27.45 -1.65 19.62
N ALA A 13 27.76 -0.64 20.22
CA ALA A 13 27.00 0.52 20.03
C ALA A 13 27.01 0.90 18.61
N ALA A 14 28.08 0.89 18.06
CA ALA A 14 28.16 1.27 16.73
C ALA A 14 27.28 0.43 15.91
N ALA A 15 27.40 -0.74 16.08
CA ALA A 15 26.64 -1.60 15.30
C ALA A 15 25.21 -1.28 15.45
N ALA A 16 24.82 -1.16 16.57
CA ALA A 16 23.47 -0.91 16.77
C ALA A 16 23.08 0.29 16.07
N ALA A 17 23.76 1.18 16.25
CA ALA A 17 23.38 2.35 15.71
C ALA A 17 23.14 2.22 14.34
N THR A 18 23.91 1.62 13.83
CA THR A 18 23.72 1.61 12.56
C THR A 18 22.60 1.15 12.14
N ALA A 19 22.51 0.42 12.59
CA ALA A 19 21.47 -0.06 12.10
C ALA A 19 20.53 0.72 11.98
N ALA A 20 20.54 0.96 12.61
CA ALA A 20 19.57 1.56 12.55
C ALA A 20 19.32 2.28 11.63
N MET A 21 19.50 2.08 11.76
CA MET A 21 18.92 2.57 11.20
C MET A 21 18.65 3.11 10.44
N PRO A 22 18.67 3.23 10.37
CA PRO A 22 18.18 3.75 9.71
C PRO A 22 17.67 3.73 8.87
N ARG A 23 17.63 3.54 8.86
CA ARG A 23 17.02 3.48 8.23
C ARG A 23 16.38 3.39 7.51
N VAL A 24 16.48 3.16 7.49
CA VAL A 24 15.79 3.10 6.82
C VAL A 24 14.71 3.23 6.84
N PHE A 25 14.33 3.41 7.48
CA PHE A 25 13.20 3.66 7.38
C PHE A 25 12.90 4.60 7.01
N ALA A 26 13.29 4.82 7.11
CA ALA A 26 12.92 5.79 6.89
C ALA A 26 12.64 6.10 5.69
N GLN A 27 12.99 6.25 5.36
CA GLN A 27 12.64 6.47 4.41
C GLN A 27 11.96 5.86 3.84
N GLN A 28 12.01 5.30 4.15
CA GLN A 28 11.28 4.62 3.74
C GLN A 28 10.08 4.78 3.94
N SER A 29 9.88 5.43 4.69
CA SER A 29 8.66 5.76 4.95
C SER A 29 8.02 5.98 3.72
N GLY A 30 6.94 5.94 3.54
CA GLY A 30 6.27 6.14 2.42
C GLY A 30 6.60 5.25 1.34
N LYS A 31 7.62 4.53 1.50
CA LYS A 31 7.98 3.71 0.48
C LYS A 31 7.25 2.47 0.62
N ARG A 32 6.19 2.30 -0.03
CA ARG A 32 5.52 1.03 -0.09
C ARG A 32 6.20 0.25 -1.17
N GLY A 33 6.08 -1.00 -1.21
CA GLY A 33 6.70 -1.78 -2.26
C GLY A 33 6.21 -1.31 -3.60
N PRO A 34 6.80 -1.77 -4.67
CA PRO A 34 6.36 -1.38 -6.00
C PRO A 34 4.95 -1.88 -6.20
N GLY A 35 4.17 -1.12 -6.91
CA GLY A 35 2.82 -1.51 -7.20
C GLY A 35 2.74 -2.61 -8.22
N LYS A 36 1.58 -3.20 -8.35
CA LYS A 36 1.32 -4.29 -9.26
C LYS A 36 0.07 -3.99 -10.03
N PHE A 37 -0.19 -4.81 -11.04
CA PHE A 37 -1.39 -4.65 -11.84
C PHE A 37 -2.22 -5.91 -11.79
N TYR A 38 -3.54 -5.72 -11.66
CA TYR A 38 -4.53 -6.77 -11.81
C TYR A 38 -5.20 -6.53 -13.15
N GLU A 39 -5.28 -7.56 -13.99
CA GLU A 39 -5.85 -7.40 -15.30
C GLU A 39 -7.03 -8.34 -15.50
N ARG A 40 -8.10 -7.83 -16.09
CA ARG A 40 -9.27 -8.61 -16.41
C ARG A 40 -9.77 -8.12 -17.76
N GLY A 41 -9.44 -8.82 -18.84
CA GLY A 41 -9.75 -8.35 -20.18
C GLY A 41 -9.11 -7.00 -20.42
N PRO A 42 -9.85 -6.01 -20.83
CA PRO A 42 -9.27 -4.68 -21.11
C PRO A 42 -9.09 -3.82 -19.87
N VAL A 43 -9.47 -4.32 -18.71
CA VAL A 43 -9.34 -3.58 -17.45
C VAL A 43 -7.99 -3.87 -16.84
N ARG A 44 -7.29 -2.83 -16.43
CA ARG A 44 -5.98 -2.96 -15.82
C ARG A 44 -5.94 -2.06 -14.59
N ILE A 45 -5.87 -2.64 -13.42
CA ILE A 45 -5.96 -1.92 -12.16
C ILE A 45 -4.63 -1.94 -11.43
N TYR A 46 -4.11 -0.75 -11.17
CA TYR A 46 -2.88 -0.61 -10.41
C TYR A 46 -3.21 -0.67 -8.93
N TYR A 47 -2.50 -1.48 -8.17
CA TYR A 47 -2.73 -1.60 -6.74
C TYR A 47 -1.42 -1.75 -5.98
N GLU A 48 -1.47 -1.48 -4.70
CA GLU A 48 -0.34 -1.63 -3.80
C GLU A 48 -0.79 -2.38 -2.57
N GLU A 49 0.14 -3.10 -1.98
CA GLU A 49 -0.10 -3.84 -0.75
C GLU A 49 0.95 -3.49 0.28
N ALA A 50 0.59 -3.50 1.53
CA ALA A 50 1.53 -3.31 2.62
C ALA A 50 1.04 -4.05 3.84
N GLY A 51 1.95 -4.65 4.57
CA GLY A 51 1.59 -5.35 5.80
C GLY A 51 1.21 -6.79 5.57
N SER A 52 0.75 -7.43 6.62
CA SER A 52 0.34 -8.84 6.56
C SER A 52 -0.79 -9.03 7.56
N GLY A 53 -1.44 -10.16 7.49
CA GLY A 53 -2.50 -10.47 8.42
C GLY A 53 -3.87 -10.36 7.76
N PHE A 54 -4.84 -9.94 8.53
CA PHE A 54 -6.21 -9.85 8.03
C PHE A 54 -6.27 -8.80 6.91
N PRO A 55 -6.90 -9.13 5.78
CA PRO A 55 -6.94 -8.19 4.66
C PRO A 55 -7.82 -6.99 4.94
N LEU A 56 -7.35 -5.83 4.56
CA LEU A 56 -8.06 -4.58 4.72
C LEU A 56 -7.99 -3.81 3.41
N LEU A 57 -9.11 -3.65 2.75
CA LEU A 57 -9.16 -2.88 1.52
C LEU A 57 -9.39 -1.42 1.87
N LEU A 58 -8.45 -0.57 1.50
CA LEU A 58 -8.52 0.85 1.77
C LEU A 58 -8.86 1.59 0.48
N LEU A 59 -9.97 2.30 0.50
CA LEU A 59 -10.43 3.01 -0.68
C LEU A 59 -10.03 4.48 -0.56
N PRO A 60 -9.20 4.99 -1.47
CA PRO A 60 -8.84 6.40 -1.42
C PRO A 60 -10.04 7.29 -1.68
N GLY A 61 -10.08 8.44 -1.04
CA GLY A 61 -11.12 9.41 -1.33
C GLY A 61 -10.88 10.08 -2.68
N GLY A 62 -11.83 10.89 -3.09
CA GLY A 62 -11.67 11.64 -4.33
C GLY A 62 -12.70 11.34 -5.40
N GLY A 63 -13.62 10.45 -5.15
CA GLY A 63 -14.64 10.12 -6.15
C GLY A 63 -13.99 9.61 -7.42
N LEU A 64 -14.29 10.22 -8.54
CA LEU A 64 -13.74 9.77 -9.82
C LEU A 64 -12.25 10.08 -9.95
N ASN A 65 -11.68 10.84 -9.03
CA ASN A 65 -10.25 11.13 -9.05
C ASN A 65 -9.49 10.30 -8.01
N SER A 66 -10.08 9.21 -7.59
CA SER A 66 -9.54 8.43 -6.48
C SER A 66 -8.26 7.71 -6.87
N THR A 67 -7.17 8.10 -6.28
CA THR A 67 -5.87 7.44 -6.49
C THR A 67 -5.19 7.22 -5.17
N ILE A 68 -4.23 6.30 -5.15
CA ILE A 68 -3.52 5.95 -3.93
C ILE A 68 -2.82 7.17 -3.32
N SER A 69 -2.42 8.11 -4.16
CA SER A 69 -1.73 9.30 -3.66
C SER A 69 -2.60 10.15 -2.74
N PHE A 70 -3.91 9.90 -2.72
CA PHE A 70 -4.78 10.59 -1.78
C PHE A 70 -4.29 10.40 -0.35
N PHE A 71 -3.81 9.22 -0.01
CA PHE A 71 -3.42 8.95 1.37
C PHE A 71 -2.22 9.75 1.84
N THR A 72 -1.36 10.18 0.94
CA THR A 72 -0.19 10.95 1.32
C THR A 72 -0.35 12.44 1.09
N GLY A 73 -1.37 12.84 0.38
CA GLY A 73 -1.52 14.25 0.03
C GLY A 73 -2.75 14.93 0.56
N ASN A 74 -3.85 14.23 0.59
CA ASN A 74 -5.13 14.85 0.91
C ASN A 74 -5.87 14.22 2.06
N SER A 75 -5.30 13.22 2.68
CA SER A 75 -5.93 12.55 3.80
C SER A 75 -5.36 13.12 5.09
N PRO A 76 -6.14 13.17 6.15
CA PRO A 76 -5.60 13.64 7.43
C PRO A 76 -4.47 12.75 7.95
N PHE A 77 -4.41 11.52 7.50
CA PHE A 77 -3.31 10.63 7.86
C PHE A 77 -3.18 9.59 6.76
N ASP A 78 -2.03 8.95 6.68
CA ASP A 78 -1.81 7.90 5.70
C ASP A 78 -2.35 6.60 6.28
N ALA A 79 -3.51 6.18 5.81
CA ALA A 79 -4.17 5.01 6.35
C ALA A 79 -3.35 3.73 6.17
N ILE A 80 -2.56 3.65 5.12
CA ILE A 80 -1.75 2.47 4.90
C ILE A 80 -0.65 2.40 5.96
N GLU A 81 0.03 3.53 6.22
CA GLU A 81 1.06 3.55 7.25
C GLU A 81 0.47 3.27 8.62
N GLU A 82 -0.76 3.73 8.84
CA GLU A 82 -1.39 3.56 10.13
C GLU A 82 -1.77 2.10 10.39
N PHE A 83 -2.22 1.39 9.38
CA PHE A 83 -2.78 0.06 9.59
C PHE A 83 -1.90 -1.11 9.15
N LYS A 84 -0.82 -0.85 8.48
CA LYS A 84 -0.03 -1.95 7.92
C LYS A 84 0.66 -2.82 8.97
N GLU A 85 0.77 -2.34 10.20
CA GLU A 85 1.37 -3.15 11.24
C GLU A 85 0.42 -4.24 11.73
N GLU A 86 -0.86 -4.06 11.53
CA GLU A 86 -1.85 -5.03 12.00
C GLU A 86 -2.62 -5.72 10.90
N TYR A 87 -2.61 -5.16 9.71
CA TYR A 87 -3.42 -5.67 8.60
C TYR A 87 -2.62 -5.76 7.33
N ARG A 88 -3.09 -6.62 6.43
CA ARG A 88 -2.59 -6.63 5.06
C ARG A 88 -3.42 -5.60 4.31
N CYS A 89 -2.85 -4.43 4.11
CA CYS A 89 -3.54 -3.32 3.48
C CYS A 89 -3.43 -3.40 1.97
N ILE A 90 -4.55 -3.29 1.27
CA ILE A 90 -4.58 -3.28 -0.18
C ILE A 90 -5.30 -2.02 -0.61
N THR A 91 -4.76 -1.33 -1.58
CA THR A 91 -5.39 -0.13 -2.11
C THR A 91 -5.10 -0.03 -3.60
N ALA A 92 -5.97 0.62 -4.35
CA ALA A 92 -5.87 0.68 -5.79
C ALA A 92 -6.30 2.04 -6.31
N ASP A 93 -5.77 2.41 -7.48
CA ASP A 93 -6.28 3.58 -8.19
C ASP A 93 -7.59 3.20 -8.86
N LEU A 94 -8.54 4.10 -8.86
CA LEU A 94 -9.81 3.87 -9.53
C LEU A 94 -9.58 3.82 -11.04
N ARG A 95 -10.35 2.99 -11.74
CA ARG A 95 -10.27 2.88 -13.20
C ARG A 95 -10.40 4.26 -13.82
N ASN A 96 -9.43 4.60 -14.65
CA ASN A 96 -9.42 5.86 -15.41
C ASN A 96 -9.36 7.14 -14.56
N ALA A 97 -8.98 7.04 -13.29
CA ALA A 97 -8.82 8.25 -12.48
C ALA A 97 -7.67 9.09 -13.06
N PRO A 98 -7.85 10.41 -13.16
CA PRO A 98 -6.79 11.27 -13.64
C PRO A 98 -5.55 11.13 -12.74
N ASN A 99 -4.40 11.08 -13.36
CA ASN A 99 -3.12 10.93 -12.68
C ASN A 99 -2.94 9.59 -11.99
N GLY A 100 -3.87 8.66 -12.21
CA GLY A 100 -3.72 7.31 -11.70
C GLY A 100 -3.18 6.40 -12.78
N GLN A 101 -3.02 5.15 -12.44
CA GLN A 101 -2.43 4.16 -13.33
C GLN A 101 -3.39 3.06 -13.73
N SER A 102 -4.65 3.14 -13.32
CA SER A 102 -5.64 2.14 -13.68
C SER A 102 -6.40 2.58 -14.92
N THR A 103 -6.61 1.66 -15.84
CA THR A 103 -7.28 1.96 -17.10
C THR A 103 -8.31 0.91 -17.43
N GLY A 104 -9.27 1.27 -18.25
CA GLY A 104 -10.27 0.34 -18.75
C GLY A 104 -11.36 1.06 -19.51
N PRO A 105 -12.33 0.31 -20.03
CA PRO A 105 -13.41 0.92 -20.75
C PRO A 105 -14.26 1.82 -19.85
N VAL A 106 -14.84 2.83 -20.44
CA VAL A 106 -15.79 3.67 -19.73
C VAL A 106 -17.15 3.00 -19.88
N GLU A 107 -17.79 2.68 -18.75
CA GLU A 107 -19.09 2.01 -18.78
C GLU A 107 -20.17 2.98 -18.35
N VAL A 108 -20.73 3.68 -19.32
CA VAL A 108 -21.66 4.76 -19.03
C VAL A 108 -22.97 4.28 -18.44
N ASP A 109 -23.35 3.04 -18.69
CA ASP A 109 -24.62 2.51 -18.19
C ASP A 109 -24.53 1.98 -16.78
N ARG A 110 -23.34 1.66 -16.31
CA ARG A 110 -23.17 1.10 -14.97
C ARG A 110 -21.81 1.51 -14.39
N PRO A 111 -21.56 2.79 -14.25
CA PRO A 111 -20.24 3.24 -13.83
C PRO A 111 -19.86 2.80 -12.43
N TRP A 112 -20.79 2.90 -11.50
CA TRP A 112 -20.45 2.54 -10.12
C TRP A 112 -20.25 1.04 -9.94
N GLU A 113 -21.06 0.26 -10.68
CA GLU A 113 -20.90 -1.19 -10.62
C GLU A 113 -19.59 -1.61 -11.25
N SER A 114 -19.13 -0.91 -12.28
CA SER A 114 -17.85 -1.29 -12.88
C SER A 114 -16.69 -1.07 -11.91
N TYR A 115 -16.76 -0.01 -11.11
CA TYR A 115 -15.74 0.23 -10.11
C TYR A 115 -15.80 -0.82 -9.00
N ALA A 116 -17.00 -1.21 -8.60
CA ALA A 116 -17.15 -2.26 -7.61
C ALA A 116 -16.63 -3.59 -8.16
N ASP A 117 -16.91 -3.87 -9.42
CA ASP A 117 -16.42 -5.10 -10.06
C ASP A 117 -14.90 -5.14 -10.05
N ASP A 118 -14.25 -3.99 -10.28
CA ASP A 118 -12.79 -3.93 -10.28
C ASP A 118 -12.25 -4.26 -8.90
N GLN A 119 -12.86 -3.72 -7.86
CA GLN A 119 -12.39 -3.94 -6.52
C GLN A 119 -12.64 -5.37 -6.06
N LEU A 120 -13.82 -5.89 -6.34
CA LEU A 120 -14.13 -7.28 -5.99
C LEU A 120 -13.24 -8.24 -6.77
N GLY A 121 -13.02 -7.94 -8.04
CA GLY A 121 -12.13 -8.77 -8.86
C GLY A 121 -10.71 -8.75 -8.34
N LEU A 122 -10.24 -7.61 -7.88
CA LEU A 122 -8.91 -7.49 -7.32
C LEU A 122 -8.82 -8.36 -6.05
N MET A 123 -9.83 -8.30 -5.19
CA MET A 123 -9.80 -9.08 -3.96
C MET A 123 -9.84 -10.57 -4.27
N ASP A 124 -10.62 -10.98 -5.27
CA ASP A 124 -10.64 -12.37 -5.68
C ASP A 124 -9.29 -12.79 -6.24
N HIS A 125 -8.66 -11.94 -7.03
CA HIS A 125 -7.35 -12.21 -7.61
C HIS A 125 -6.31 -12.42 -6.51
N LEU A 126 -6.45 -11.71 -5.40
CA LEU A 126 -5.52 -11.83 -4.28
C LEU A 126 -5.93 -12.95 -3.31
N GLY A 127 -6.96 -13.70 -3.64
CA GLY A 127 -7.37 -14.81 -2.80
C GLY A 127 -8.13 -14.41 -1.55
N MET A 128 -8.70 -13.23 -1.55
CA MET A 128 -9.38 -12.71 -0.36
C MET A 128 -10.87 -12.77 -0.50
N THR A 129 -11.39 -13.96 -0.72
CA THR A 129 -12.82 -14.10 -0.83
C THR A 129 -13.42 -13.96 0.53
N SER A 130 -14.57 -13.36 0.58
CA SER A 130 -15.27 -13.22 1.82
C SER A 130 -15.85 -14.57 2.16
N SER A 131 -15.61 -15.03 3.33
CA SER A 131 -16.26 -16.23 3.74
C SER A 131 -17.43 -15.77 4.59
N ARG A 132 -18.54 -16.29 4.36
CA ARG A 132 -19.69 -15.92 5.10
C ARG A 132 -20.13 -16.96 5.96
#